data_0b734b0021a01f51c2e0356aa1c972de
#
_entry.id   0b734b0021a01f51c2e0356aa1c972de
#
_cell.length_a   1.000
_cell.length_b   1.000
_cell.length_c   1.000
_cell.angle_alpha   90.00
_cell.angle_beta   90.00
_cell.angle_gamma   90.00
#
_symmetry.space_group_name_H-M   'P 1'
#
loop_
_entity.id
_entity.type
_entity.pdbx_description
1 polymer ?
#
loop_
_entity_poly.entity_id
_entity_poly.type
_entity_poly.pdbx_seq_one_letter_code
_entity_poly.pdbx_strand_id
1 'polypeptide(L)'
;MTAGKGLCFCLLSLCFFHIPQVAFSQVNTQQVLLMGRAALYYDDYITAIHYFNTVLEAKPYMSDALYYRAAAKFSLEDYESAQADLDQAVLFNPFRVEYYQLRGLCRIHTADYEGAIADYSEVIRENAKDQSAVYNRILCRMELKDFDRADLELDTLLQLWPKFTRAYLIKAQLCLERKDTLGGLHWADSLLVISPREHAAWAFKGRYALQHEDYALADSCYTQALRYEKGNVDYYVERAQTRNAQSRYALAMADYDRAIEMVPQHFVAHYNRGLIRALVGDDNRAIEDFDFVISEEPDNVLAVYNRAELRKNIGDFKGAISDYSQLISAYPNFLYGYAQRAQCYRAVGDVRHAVRDEAYVRRADYDLVFGNGGRRPVKTVRKRSEKALERYDQPIVEDEDTTRHYASEFAGKVQNRKVERVFLPPCHTEGEKLVIDALRQPIYAPDERLRALVDHTNSLVDAGRKDEALAALRKAVETDWATEAVLYYNIGCVEADSGSLEKAGEAFAKAFELDAKMAEALYNRAVVYLLQGRNDEAVPLLSTAGEMGLYKAYNLLKQAKNRK
;
A
#
# COMPACT_ATOMS: atom_id res chain seq x y z
N MET A 1 -58.55 50.24 -92.96
CA MET A 1 -59.27 49.46 -91.96
C MET A 1 -58.37 48.29 -91.64
N THR A 2 -58.16 47.97 -90.41
CA THR A 2 -57.42 46.87 -89.83
C THR A 2 -56.09 47.23 -89.24
N ALA A 3 -56.07 47.13 -87.95
CA ALA A 3 -54.97 47.43 -87.06
C ALA A 3 -53.97 46.29 -87.01
N GLY A 4 -52.71 46.56 -87.04
CA GLY A 4 -51.60 45.65 -86.73
C GLY A 4 -51.21 45.81 -85.28
N LYS A 5 -51.33 44.77 -84.57
CA LYS A 5 -50.85 44.66 -83.14
C LYS A 5 -49.41 44.14 -83.18
N GLY A 6 -48.48 45.01 -82.76
CA GLY A 6 -47.07 44.64 -82.52
C GLY A 6 -46.94 43.76 -81.27
N LEU A 7 -46.27 42.63 -81.43
CA LEU A 7 -45.89 41.71 -80.39
C LEU A 7 -44.55 42.17 -79.79
N CYS A 8 -44.61 42.68 -78.55
CA CYS A 8 -43.41 43.00 -77.77
C CYS A 8 -42.89 41.72 -77.13
N PHE A 9 -41.80 41.18 -77.64
CA PHE A 9 -41.11 40.05 -77.02
C PHE A 9 -40.24 40.60 -75.89
N CYS A 10 -40.72 40.47 -74.66
CA CYS A 10 -39.92 40.60 -73.46
C CYS A 10 -39.04 39.39 -73.34
N LEU A 11 -37.77 39.51 -73.63
CA LEU A 11 -36.71 38.57 -73.27
C LEU A 11 -36.52 38.65 -71.76
N LEU A 12 -37.22 37.76 -70.98
CA LEU A 12 -36.90 37.48 -69.62
C LEU A 12 -35.61 36.66 -69.60
N SER A 13 -34.51 37.35 -69.27
CA SER A 13 -33.23 36.78 -68.98
C SER A 13 -33.41 35.92 -67.68
N LEU A 14 -33.58 34.61 -67.82
CA LEU A 14 -33.44 33.66 -66.78
C LEU A 14 -31.98 33.57 -66.33
N CYS A 15 -31.59 34.43 -65.39
CA CYS A 15 -30.41 34.23 -64.59
C CYS A 15 -30.58 32.91 -63.80
N PHE A 16 -30.14 31.82 -64.37
CA PHE A 16 -29.86 30.62 -63.64
C PHE A 16 -28.74 30.96 -62.62
N PHE A 17 -29.13 31.24 -61.38
CA PHE A 17 -28.24 31.15 -60.26
C PHE A 17 -27.75 29.70 -60.22
N HIS A 18 -26.57 29.46 -60.73
CA HIS A 18 -25.80 28.29 -60.40
C HIS A 18 -25.45 28.42 -58.88
N ILE A 19 -26.32 27.93 -58.04
CA ILE A 19 -25.95 27.53 -56.69
C ILE A 19 -24.97 26.39 -56.93
N PRO A 20 -23.68 26.51 -56.59
CA PRO A 20 -22.83 25.36 -56.62
C PRO A 20 -23.48 24.33 -55.70
N GLN A 21 -24.05 23.28 -56.28
CA GLN A 21 -24.31 22.06 -55.53
C GLN A 21 -22.91 21.63 -55.05
N VAL A 22 -22.58 22.01 -53.83
CA VAL A 22 -21.53 21.36 -53.09
C VAL A 22 -21.99 19.89 -53.09
N ALA A 23 -21.36 19.11 -53.95
CA ALA A 23 -21.50 17.68 -53.95
C ALA A 23 -21.03 17.25 -52.55
N PHE A 24 -21.94 17.13 -51.60
CA PHE A 24 -21.67 16.41 -50.39
C PHE A 24 -21.24 15.01 -50.84
N SER A 25 -19.94 14.78 -50.88
CA SER A 25 -19.39 13.46 -51.06
C SER A 25 -20.14 12.59 -50.03
N GLN A 26 -20.94 11.66 -50.52
CA GLN A 26 -21.64 10.76 -49.64
C GLN A 26 -20.58 10.05 -48.82
N VAL A 27 -20.46 10.45 -47.55
CA VAL A 27 -19.54 9.80 -46.60
C VAL A 27 -19.88 8.33 -46.58
N ASN A 28 -18.95 7.50 -47.03
CA ASN A 28 -19.15 6.05 -46.92
C ASN A 28 -19.08 5.66 -45.47
N THR A 29 -20.24 5.75 -44.79
CA THR A 29 -20.38 5.50 -43.35
C THR A 29 -19.86 4.12 -42.94
N GLN A 30 -19.93 3.11 -43.82
CA GLN A 30 -19.39 1.78 -43.57
C GLN A 30 -17.85 1.81 -43.53
N GLN A 31 -17.22 2.50 -44.44
CA GLN A 31 -15.76 2.63 -44.51
C GLN A 31 -15.23 3.42 -43.30
N VAL A 32 -15.90 4.54 -42.94
CA VAL A 32 -15.54 5.34 -41.76
C VAL A 32 -15.74 4.56 -40.45
N LEU A 33 -16.82 3.75 -40.35
CA LEU A 33 -17.04 2.85 -39.23
C LEU A 33 -15.89 1.83 -39.09
N LEU A 34 -15.42 1.26 -40.19
CA LEU A 34 -14.28 0.33 -40.18
C LEU A 34 -12.98 1.02 -39.77
N MET A 35 -12.75 2.28 -40.21
CA MET A 35 -11.58 3.08 -39.78
C MET A 35 -11.65 3.36 -38.26
N GLY A 36 -12.82 3.71 -37.75
CA GLY A 36 -13.03 3.90 -36.31
C GLY A 36 -12.77 2.63 -35.50
N ARG A 37 -13.24 1.48 -35.99
CA ARG A 37 -12.96 0.18 -35.37
C ARG A 37 -11.47 -0.18 -35.42
N ALA A 38 -10.77 0.13 -36.51
CA ALA A 38 -9.35 -0.07 -36.61
C ALA A 38 -8.59 0.82 -35.61
N ALA A 39 -8.94 2.11 -35.48
CA ALA A 39 -8.37 3.00 -34.49
C ALA A 39 -8.61 2.47 -33.05
N LEU A 40 -9.82 1.99 -32.76
CA LEU A 40 -10.15 1.37 -31.46
C LEU A 40 -9.29 0.12 -31.18
N TYR A 41 -9.02 -0.70 -32.19
CA TYR A 41 -8.17 -1.88 -32.06
C TYR A 41 -6.71 -1.54 -31.75
N TYR A 42 -6.22 -0.39 -32.22
CA TYR A 42 -4.87 0.11 -31.94
C TYR A 42 -4.82 1.05 -30.72
N ASP A 43 -5.86 1.04 -29.87
CA ASP A 43 -5.98 1.85 -28.66
C ASP A 43 -5.93 3.38 -28.92
N ASP A 44 -6.17 3.81 -30.17
CA ASP A 44 -6.31 5.23 -30.52
C ASP A 44 -7.78 5.67 -30.35
N TYR A 45 -8.17 5.80 -29.08
CA TYR A 45 -9.55 6.06 -28.69
C TYR A 45 -10.06 7.42 -29.17
N ILE A 46 -9.21 8.44 -29.19
CA ILE A 46 -9.58 9.80 -29.63
C ILE A 46 -9.90 9.81 -31.13
N THR A 47 -9.04 9.22 -31.95
CA THR A 47 -9.27 9.09 -33.40
C THR A 47 -10.49 8.20 -33.68
N ALA A 48 -10.68 7.14 -32.89
CA ALA A 48 -11.87 6.30 -33.00
C ALA A 48 -13.16 7.07 -32.75
N ILE A 49 -13.23 7.88 -31.67
CA ILE A 49 -14.37 8.74 -31.37
C ILE A 49 -14.66 9.72 -32.50
N HIS A 50 -13.61 10.33 -33.09
CA HIS A 50 -13.78 11.25 -34.21
C HIS A 50 -14.42 10.57 -35.42
N TYR A 51 -13.97 9.38 -35.80
CA TYR A 51 -14.60 8.61 -36.89
C TYR A 51 -16.05 8.22 -36.54
N PHE A 52 -16.36 7.79 -35.33
CA PHE A 52 -17.73 7.46 -34.95
C PHE A 52 -18.63 8.69 -34.91
N ASN A 53 -18.14 9.86 -34.51
CA ASN A 53 -18.88 11.11 -34.60
C ASN A 53 -19.25 11.42 -36.06
N THR A 54 -18.30 11.30 -37.00
CA THR A 54 -18.58 11.50 -38.45
C THR A 54 -19.65 10.52 -38.94
N VAL A 55 -19.66 9.27 -38.49
CA VAL A 55 -20.70 8.30 -38.83
C VAL A 55 -22.05 8.72 -38.25
N LEU A 56 -22.09 9.14 -37.00
CA LEU A 56 -23.31 9.51 -36.28
C LEU A 56 -23.90 10.83 -36.75
N GLU A 57 -23.08 11.78 -37.26
CA GLU A 57 -23.55 12.98 -37.96
C GLU A 57 -24.35 12.62 -39.20
N ALA A 58 -23.90 11.62 -39.95
CA ALA A 58 -24.57 11.16 -41.16
C ALA A 58 -25.75 10.20 -40.84
N LYS A 59 -25.63 9.40 -39.80
CA LYS A 59 -26.62 8.35 -39.38
C LYS A 59 -26.73 8.30 -37.86
N PRO A 60 -27.50 9.20 -37.23
CA PRO A 60 -27.63 9.26 -35.76
C PRO A 60 -28.20 8.00 -35.10
N TYR A 61 -28.94 7.20 -35.86
CA TYR A 61 -29.59 5.95 -35.38
C TYR A 61 -28.72 4.68 -35.57
N MET A 62 -27.45 4.84 -35.94
CA MET A 62 -26.56 3.68 -36.16
C MET A 62 -26.06 3.14 -34.83
N SER A 63 -26.77 2.16 -34.28
CA SER A 63 -26.51 1.58 -32.95
C SER A 63 -25.08 1.01 -32.81
N ASP A 64 -24.51 0.42 -33.87
CA ASP A 64 -23.12 -0.07 -33.84
C ASP A 64 -22.10 1.08 -33.68
N ALA A 65 -22.34 2.23 -34.30
CA ALA A 65 -21.45 3.39 -34.14
C ALA A 65 -21.52 3.96 -32.71
N LEU A 66 -22.72 4.02 -32.13
CA LEU A 66 -22.91 4.39 -30.72
C LEU A 66 -22.18 3.43 -29.78
N TYR A 67 -22.32 2.13 -30.01
CA TYR A 67 -21.64 1.10 -29.20
C TYR A 67 -20.12 1.22 -29.27
N TYR A 68 -19.54 1.36 -30.47
CA TYR A 68 -18.08 1.51 -30.58
C TYR A 68 -17.58 2.84 -30.03
N ARG A 69 -18.36 3.92 -30.14
CA ARG A 69 -18.03 5.20 -29.49
C ARG A 69 -18.07 5.08 -27.97
N ALA A 70 -19.08 4.38 -27.45
CA ALA A 70 -19.17 4.07 -26.03
C ALA A 70 -17.98 3.23 -25.55
N ALA A 71 -17.56 2.23 -26.33
CA ALA A 71 -16.40 1.42 -26.01
C ALA A 71 -15.09 2.26 -25.94
N ALA A 72 -14.92 3.21 -26.88
CA ALA A 72 -13.78 4.13 -26.85
C ALA A 72 -13.84 5.06 -25.61
N LYS A 73 -15.00 5.61 -25.30
CA LYS A 73 -15.21 6.45 -24.10
C LYS A 73 -14.99 5.66 -22.81
N PHE A 74 -15.49 4.42 -22.75
CA PHE A 74 -15.25 3.53 -21.62
C PHE A 74 -13.76 3.30 -21.36
N SER A 75 -12.98 3.09 -22.44
CA SER A 75 -11.51 2.94 -22.34
C SER A 75 -10.79 4.22 -21.91
N LEU A 76 -11.42 5.38 -22.10
CA LEU A 76 -10.97 6.69 -21.58
C LEU A 76 -11.55 7.01 -20.18
N GLU A 77 -12.22 6.05 -19.55
CA GLU A 77 -12.87 6.20 -18.23
C GLU A 77 -14.02 7.22 -18.19
N ASP A 78 -14.54 7.63 -19.36
CA ASP A 78 -15.73 8.48 -19.47
C ASP A 78 -17.01 7.61 -19.45
N TYR A 79 -17.29 7.03 -18.29
CA TYR A 79 -18.35 6.02 -18.10
C TYR A 79 -19.76 6.61 -18.30
N GLU A 80 -19.99 7.83 -17.86
CA GLU A 80 -21.28 8.51 -17.97
C GLU A 80 -21.66 8.77 -19.43
N SER A 81 -20.72 9.35 -20.22
CA SER A 81 -20.97 9.58 -21.64
C SER A 81 -21.04 8.27 -22.43
N ALA A 82 -20.29 7.23 -22.02
CA ALA A 82 -20.38 5.90 -22.60
C ALA A 82 -21.77 5.28 -22.34
N GLN A 83 -22.28 5.39 -21.11
CA GLN A 83 -23.63 4.94 -20.77
C GLN A 83 -24.71 5.62 -21.59
N ALA A 84 -24.62 6.94 -21.78
CA ALA A 84 -25.58 7.69 -22.59
C ALA A 84 -25.61 7.21 -24.07
N ASP A 85 -24.44 6.93 -24.66
CA ASP A 85 -24.37 6.34 -26.01
C ASP A 85 -25.01 4.93 -26.05
N LEU A 86 -24.80 4.12 -25.00
CA LEU A 86 -25.37 2.77 -24.92
C LEU A 86 -26.88 2.78 -24.66
N ASP A 87 -27.39 3.75 -23.94
CA ASP A 87 -28.83 3.93 -23.77
C ASP A 87 -29.50 4.19 -25.13
N GLN A 88 -28.88 5.01 -25.98
CA GLN A 88 -29.35 5.21 -27.36
C GLN A 88 -29.16 3.96 -28.22
N ALA A 89 -28.03 3.25 -28.08
CA ALA A 89 -27.77 2.04 -28.84
C ALA A 89 -28.80 0.95 -28.53
N VAL A 90 -29.16 0.75 -27.26
CA VAL A 90 -30.22 -0.18 -26.82
C VAL A 90 -31.60 0.25 -27.32
N LEU A 91 -31.89 1.56 -27.32
CA LEU A 91 -33.16 2.09 -27.85
C LEU A 91 -33.32 1.77 -29.33
N PHE A 92 -32.25 1.92 -30.13
CA PHE A 92 -32.31 1.63 -31.58
C PHE A 92 -32.22 0.14 -31.91
N ASN A 93 -31.53 -0.66 -31.11
CA ASN A 93 -31.42 -2.09 -31.32
C ASN A 93 -31.35 -2.85 -29.98
N PRO A 94 -32.48 -3.23 -29.38
CA PRO A 94 -32.55 -3.91 -28.09
C PRO A 94 -32.12 -5.37 -28.09
N PHE A 95 -31.82 -5.94 -29.27
CA PHE A 95 -31.48 -7.38 -29.39
C PHE A 95 -29.99 -7.67 -29.31
N ARG A 96 -29.16 -6.64 -29.18
CA ARG A 96 -27.71 -6.79 -29.13
C ARG A 96 -27.23 -6.90 -27.68
N VAL A 97 -26.85 -8.10 -27.31
CA VAL A 97 -26.44 -8.46 -25.95
C VAL A 97 -25.20 -7.68 -25.51
N GLU A 98 -24.28 -7.38 -26.44
CA GLU A 98 -23.04 -6.66 -26.18
C GLU A 98 -23.30 -5.23 -25.66
N TYR A 99 -24.43 -4.62 -26.00
CA TYR A 99 -24.77 -3.28 -25.52
C TYR A 99 -25.10 -3.29 -24.04
N TYR A 100 -25.87 -4.29 -23.58
CA TYR A 100 -26.19 -4.48 -22.17
C TYR A 100 -24.95 -4.87 -21.36
N GLN A 101 -24.04 -5.71 -21.91
CA GLN A 101 -22.81 -6.05 -21.24
C GLN A 101 -21.95 -4.82 -20.95
N LEU A 102 -21.73 -3.96 -21.95
CA LEU A 102 -20.91 -2.77 -21.79
C LEU A 102 -21.65 -1.70 -20.94
N ARG A 103 -22.98 -1.56 -21.08
CA ARG A 103 -23.74 -0.62 -20.24
C ARG A 103 -23.75 -1.06 -18.78
N GLY A 104 -23.85 -2.35 -18.51
CA GLY A 104 -23.71 -2.91 -17.18
C GLY A 104 -22.35 -2.59 -16.55
N LEU A 105 -21.26 -2.68 -17.34
CA LEU A 105 -19.94 -2.25 -16.87
C LEU A 105 -19.88 -0.74 -16.59
N CYS A 106 -20.42 0.11 -17.46
CA CYS A 106 -20.50 1.55 -17.20
C CYS A 106 -21.24 1.83 -15.90
N ARG A 107 -22.39 1.17 -15.68
CA ARG A 107 -23.23 1.31 -14.47
C ARG A 107 -22.52 0.86 -13.20
N ILE A 108 -21.68 -0.16 -13.27
CA ILE A 108 -20.82 -0.55 -12.14
C ILE A 108 -19.88 0.59 -11.76
N HIS A 109 -19.21 1.21 -12.75
CA HIS A 109 -18.29 2.31 -12.50
C HIS A 109 -18.98 3.60 -12.02
N THR A 110 -20.26 3.78 -12.36
CA THR A 110 -21.09 4.89 -11.85
C THR A 110 -21.87 4.52 -10.58
N ALA A 111 -21.58 3.35 -9.99
CA ALA A 111 -22.25 2.80 -8.80
C ALA A 111 -23.78 2.57 -8.96
N ASP A 112 -24.30 2.50 -10.20
CA ASP A 112 -25.67 2.07 -10.49
C ASP A 112 -25.76 0.54 -10.53
N TYR A 113 -25.58 -0.10 -9.38
CA TYR A 113 -25.57 -1.57 -9.30
C TYR A 113 -26.92 -2.20 -9.62
N GLU A 114 -28.03 -1.54 -9.31
CA GLU A 114 -29.37 -2.02 -9.65
C GLU A 114 -29.60 -2.03 -11.16
N GLY A 115 -29.22 -0.95 -11.84
CA GLY A 115 -29.25 -0.87 -13.29
C GLY A 115 -28.33 -1.89 -13.95
N ALA A 116 -27.14 -2.14 -13.40
CA ALA A 116 -26.21 -3.16 -13.87
C ALA A 116 -26.81 -4.57 -13.73
N ILE A 117 -27.47 -4.90 -12.60
CA ILE A 117 -28.16 -6.17 -12.40
C ILE A 117 -29.26 -6.38 -13.45
N ALA A 118 -30.00 -5.33 -13.80
CA ALA A 118 -31.02 -5.39 -14.83
C ALA A 118 -30.38 -5.72 -16.20
N ASP A 119 -29.29 -5.03 -16.57
CA ASP A 119 -28.58 -5.27 -17.83
C ASP A 119 -28.02 -6.69 -17.91
N TYR A 120 -27.30 -7.15 -16.87
CA TYR A 120 -26.79 -8.52 -16.85
C TYR A 120 -27.91 -9.58 -16.84
N SER A 121 -29.08 -9.26 -16.29
CA SER A 121 -30.23 -10.15 -16.36
C SER A 121 -30.74 -10.32 -17.78
N GLU A 122 -30.71 -9.25 -18.61
CA GLU A 122 -31.02 -9.36 -20.04
C GLU A 122 -29.98 -10.22 -20.78
N VAL A 123 -28.69 -10.04 -20.48
CA VAL A 123 -27.60 -10.87 -21.04
C VAL A 123 -27.83 -12.35 -20.72
N ILE A 124 -28.12 -12.67 -19.46
CA ILE A 124 -28.32 -14.04 -18.98
C ILE A 124 -29.61 -14.66 -19.55
N ARG A 125 -30.65 -13.84 -19.79
CA ARG A 125 -31.87 -14.30 -20.44
C ARG A 125 -31.61 -14.81 -21.86
N GLU A 126 -30.76 -14.11 -22.61
CA GLU A 126 -30.39 -14.48 -23.97
C GLU A 126 -29.32 -15.61 -24.00
N ASN A 127 -28.38 -15.56 -23.06
CA ASN A 127 -27.34 -16.57 -22.91
C ASN A 127 -27.13 -16.95 -21.44
N ALA A 128 -27.87 -17.96 -20.98
CA ALA A 128 -27.80 -18.44 -19.60
C ALA A 128 -26.40 -19.01 -19.20
N LYS A 129 -25.51 -19.19 -20.17
CA LYS A 129 -24.13 -19.67 -19.95
C LYS A 129 -23.08 -18.55 -20.13
N ASP A 130 -23.49 -17.29 -20.09
CA ASP A 130 -22.53 -16.21 -20.05
C ASP A 130 -21.93 -16.07 -18.64
N GLN A 131 -20.76 -16.67 -18.49
CA GLN A 131 -20.04 -16.72 -17.21
C GLN A 131 -19.74 -15.31 -16.66
N SER A 132 -19.35 -14.38 -17.54
CA SER A 132 -19.00 -13.02 -17.15
C SER A 132 -20.22 -12.24 -16.67
N ALA A 133 -21.36 -12.40 -17.34
CA ALA A 133 -22.59 -11.72 -16.95
C ALA A 133 -23.10 -12.23 -15.60
N VAL A 134 -23.09 -13.55 -15.36
CA VAL A 134 -23.47 -14.14 -14.06
C VAL A 134 -22.55 -13.63 -12.97
N TYR A 135 -21.24 -13.66 -13.21
CA TYR A 135 -20.24 -13.22 -12.25
C TYR A 135 -20.39 -11.72 -11.90
N ASN A 136 -20.51 -10.83 -12.90
CA ASN A 136 -20.68 -9.40 -12.67
C ASN A 136 -22.01 -9.09 -11.95
N ARG A 137 -23.08 -9.82 -12.25
CA ARG A 137 -24.35 -9.66 -11.51
C ARG A 137 -24.21 -10.06 -10.04
N ILE A 138 -23.44 -11.12 -9.74
CA ILE A 138 -23.14 -11.53 -8.38
C ILE A 138 -22.37 -10.42 -7.65
N LEU A 139 -21.34 -9.85 -8.29
CA LEU A 139 -20.58 -8.74 -7.70
C LEU A 139 -21.48 -7.53 -7.38
N CYS A 140 -22.35 -7.14 -8.31
CA CYS A 140 -23.32 -6.05 -8.05
C CYS A 140 -24.24 -6.36 -6.85
N ARG A 141 -24.64 -7.62 -6.65
CA ARG A 141 -25.42 -8.02 -5.47
C ARG A 141 -24.60 -7.98 -4.19
N MET A 142 -23.32 -8.30 -4.25
CA MET A 142 -22.41 -8.16 -3.10
C MET A 142 -22.32 -6.70 -2.66
N GLU A 143 -22.17 -5.75 -3.62
CA GLU A 143 -22.13 -4.32 -3.33
C GLU A 143 -23.44 -3.82 -2.70
N LEU A 144 -24.59 -4.31 -3.17
CA LEU A 144 -25.90 -4.01 -2.59
C LEU A 144 -26.18 -4.79 -1.29
N LYS A 145 -25.23 -5.61 -0.82
CA LYS A 145 -25.38 -6.48 0.36
C LYS A 145 -26.56 -7.48 0.25
N ASP A 146 -26.96 -7.81 -0.97
CA ASP A 146 -27.95 -8.87 -1.25
C ASP A 146 -27.25 -10.25 -1.23
N PHE A 147 -26.71 -10.58 -0.06
CA PHE A 147 -25.86 -11.75 0.13
C PHE A 147 -26.60 -13.08 -0.12
N ASP A 148 -27.89 -13.13 0.12
CA ASP A 148 -28.65 -14.37 -0.07
C ASP A 148 -28.79 -14.75 -1.54
N ARG A 149 -29.11 -13.77 -2.40
CA ARG A 149 -29.18 -14.02 -3.84
C ARG A 149 -27.79 -14.20 -4.45
N ALA A 150 -26.80 -13.46 -3.97
CA ALA A 150 -25.42 -13.63 -4.40
C ALA A 150 -24.92 -15.06 -4.13
N ASP A 151 -25.23 -15.60 -2.96
CA ASP A 151 -24.84 -16.94 -2.53
C ASP A 151 -25.45 -18.05 -3.41
N LEU A 152 -26.76 -17.96 -3.67
CA LEU A 152 -27.45 -18.90 -4.56
C LEU A 152 -26.89 -18.88 -5.99
N GLU A 153 -26.57 -17.70 -6.50
CA GLU A 153 -25.96 -17.57 -7.83
C GLU A 153 -24.53 -18.06 -7.87
N LEU A 154 -23.74 -17.86 -6.80
CA LEU A 154 -22.39 -18.42 -6.67
C LEU A 154 -22.42 -19.94 -6.67
N ASP A 155 -23.37 -20.58 -5.96
CA ASP A 155 -23.53 -22.02 -5.99
C ASP A 155 -23.85 -22.53 -7.40
N THR A 156 -24.74 -21.85 -8.11
CA THR A 156 -25.06 -22.17 -9.51
C THR A 156 -23.85 -21.98 -10.42
N LEU A 157 -23.11 -20.88 -10.22
CA LEU A 157 -21.89 -20.56 -10.98
C LEU A 157 -20.84 -21.67 -10.81
N LEU A 158 -20.58 -22.08 -9.55
CA LEU A 158 -19.60 -23.13 -9.23
C LEU A 158 -20.03 -24.52 -9.72
N GLN A 159 -21.34 -24.82 -9.77
CA GLN A 159 -21.85 -26.05 -10.37
C GLN A 159 -21.61 -26.08 -11.88
N LEU A 160 -21.82 -24.95 -12.58
CA LEU A 160 -21.62 -24.84 -14.02
C LEU A 160 -20.14 -24.77 -14.42
N TRP A 161 -19.33 -24.07 -13.61
CA TRP A 161 -17.90 -23.84 -13.86
C TRP A 161 -17.04 -24.11 -12.63
N PRO A 162 -16.81 -25.40 -12.29
CA PRO A 162 -16.06 -25.76 -11.07
C PRO A 162 -14.60 -25.30 -11.05
N LYS A 163 -14.05 -24.86 -12.17
CA LYS A 163 -12.67 -24.34 -12.29
C LYS A 163 -12.60 -22.81 -12.34
N PHE A 164 -13.71 -22.13 -12.11
CA PHE A 164 -13.73 -20.66 -12.12
C PHE A 164 -13.25 -20.11 -10.77
N THR A 165 -11.95 -19.87 -10.67
CA THR A 165 -11.23 -19.52 -9.43
C THR A 165 -11.79 -18.28 -8.73
N ARG A 166 -12.21 -17.26 -9.51
CA ARG A 166 -12.77 -16.02 -8.97
C ARG A 166 -14.04 -16.23 -8.13
N ALA A 167 -14.88 -17.21 -8.51
CA ALA A 167 -16.10 -17.50 -7.75
C ALA A 167 -15.80 -18.04 -6.34
N TYR A 168 -14.72 -18.80 -6.17
CA TYR A 168 -14.28 -19.27 -4.85
C TYR A 168 -13.85 -18.11 -3.94
N LEU A 169 -13.15 -17.12 -4.50
CA LEU A 169 -12.76 -15.93 -3.76
C LEU A 169 -13.95 -15.11 -3.29
N ILE A 170 -14.93 -14.89 -4.19
CA ILE A 170 -16.17 -14.19 -3.82
C ILE A 170 -16.96 -14.98 -2.78
N LYS A 171 -17.00 -16.31 -2.87
CA LYS A 171 -17.65 -17.16 -1.87
C LYS A 171 -16.96 -17.03 -0.50
N ALA A 172 -15.61 -17.02 -0.49
CA ALA A 172 -14.83 -16.79 0.72
C ALA A 172 -15.10 -15.40 1.31
N GLN A 173 -15.14 -14.36 0.47
CA GLN A 173 -15.47 -13.00 0.89
C GLN A 173 -16.90 -12.88 1.44
N LEU A 174 -17.88 -13.50 0.77
CA LEU A 174 -19.27 -13.54 1.24
C LEU A 174 -19.38 -14.16 2.64
N CYS A 175 -18.60 -15.23 2.90
CA CYS A 175 -18.53 -15.81 4.23
C CYS A 175 -17.99 -14.81 5.27
N LEU A 176 -16.99 -14.00 4.92
CA LEU A 176 -16.49 -12.94 5.82
C LEU A 176 -17.54 -11.89 6.12
N GLU A 177 -18.26 -11.41 5.09
CA GLU A 177 -19.36 -10.45 5.26
C GLU A 177 -20.45 -10.98 6.19
N ARG A 178 -20.69 -12.29 6.17
CA ARG A 178 -21.58 -13.00 7.10
C ARG A 178 -20.95 -13.33 8.45
N LYS A 179 -19.69 -12.92 8.68
CA LYS A 179 -18.89 -13.25 9.88
C LYS A 179 -18.63 -14.76 10.05
N ASP A 180 -18.71 -15.53 8.97
CA ASP A 180 -18.33 -16.95 8.93
C ASP A 180 -16.88 -17.07 8.44
N THR A 181 -15.94 -16.76 9.31
CA THR A 181 -14.51 -16.79 9.00
C THR A 181 -13.98 -18.19 8.65
N LEU A 182 -14.56 -19.23 9.28
CA LEU A 182 -14.18 -20.63 9.00
C LEU A 182 -14.68 -21.09 7.64
N GLY A 183 -15.91 -20.72 7.27
CA GLY A 183 -16.43 -20.96 5.92
C GLY A 183 -15.59 -20.28 4.86
N GLY A 184 -15.19 -19.03 5.10
CA GLY A 184 -14.29 -18.30 4.20
C GLY A 184 -12.94 -19.01 4.01
N LEU A 185 -12.33 -19.48 5.09
CA LEU A 185 -11.08 -20.25 5.03
C LEU A 185 -11.24 -21.55 4.24
N HIS A 186 -12.34 -22.28 4.44
CA HIS A 186 -12.64 -23.50 3.71
C HIS A 186 -12.71 -23.27 2.18
N TRP A 187 -13.33 -22.16 1.75
CA TRP A 187 -13.42 -21.81 0.34
C TRP A 187 -12.05 -21.40 -0.24
N ALA A 188 -11.24 -20.67 0.53
CA ALA A 188 -9.87 -20.35 0.13
C ALA A 188 -8.99 -21.61 0.00
N ASP A 189 -9.11 -22.57 0.92
CA ASP A 189 -8.42 -23.87 0.83
C ASP A 189 -8.89 -24.69 -0.38
N SER A 190 -10.19 -24.71 -0.64
CA SER A 190 -10.77 -25.36 -1.83
C SER A 190 -10.21 -24.77 -3.12
N LEU A 191 -10.04 -23.45 -3.17
CA LEU A 191 -9.43 -22.76 -4.30
C LEU A 191 -7.96 -23.18 -4.46
N LEU A 192 -7.19 -23.26 -3.40
CA LEU A 192 -5.78 -23.68 -3.46
C LEU A 192 -5.58 -25.14 -3.88
N VAL A 193 -6.58 -26.01 -3.67
CA VAL A 193 -6.59 -27.37 -4.25
C VAL A 193 -6.71 -27.32 -5.77
N ILE A 194 -7.55 -26.42 -6.31
CA ILE A 194 -7.78 -26.27 -7.75
C ILE A 194 -6.63 -25.49 -8.42
N SER A 195 -6.22 -24.39 -7.78
CA SER A 195 -5.17 -23.49 -8.26
C SER A 195 -4.18 -23.18 -7.13
N PRO A 196 -3.13 -23.98 -6.92
CA PRO A 196 -2.14 -23.76 -5.86
C PRO A 196 -1.35 -22.46 -6.00
N ARG A 197 -1.43 -21.81 -7.17
CA ARG A 197 -0.72 -20.55 -7.48
C ARG A 197 -1.62 -19.31 -7.32
N GLU A 198 -2.82 -19.48 -6.84
CA GLU A 198 -3.77 -18.38 -6.68
C GLU A 198 -3.34 -17.48 -5.50
N HIS A 199 -2.70 -16.37 -5.84
CA HIS A 199 -2.12 -15.44 -4.86
C HIS A 199 -3.18 -14.86 -3.91
N ALA A 200 -4.38 -14.58 -4.42
CA ALA A 200 -5.46 -14.00 -3.62
C ALA A 200 -5.96 -14.96 -2.53
N ALA A 201 -5.98 -16.27 -2.79
CA ALA A 201 -6.32 -17.27 -1.78
C ALA A 201 -5.24 -17.36 -0.68
N TRP A 202 -3.97 -17.27 -1.05
CA TRP A 202 -2.89 -17.19 -0.08
C TRP A 202 -2.99 -15.93 0.77
N ALA A 203 -3.26 -14.76 0.17
CA ALA A 203 -3.46 -13.51 0.89
C ALA A 203 -4.68 -13.56 1.83
N PHE A 204 -5.78 -14.18 1.39
CA PHE A 204 -6.95 -14.41 2.23
C PHE A 204 -6.59 -15.22 3.50
N LYS A 205 -5.85 -16.33 3.33
CA LYS A 205 -5.36 -17.13 4.46
C LYS A 205 -4.41 -16.35 5.36
N GLY A 206 -3.58 -15.50 4.76
CA GLY A 206 -2.68 -14.61 5.48
C GLY A 206 -3.44 -13.63 6.38
N ARG A 207 -4.47 -13.00 5.85
CA ARG A 207 -5.36 -12.10 6.62
C ARG A 207 -6.08 -12.84 7.77
N TYR A 208 -6.63 -14.00 7.47
CA TYR A 208 -7.24 -14.84 8.50
C TYR A 208 -6.24 -15.16 9.64
N ALA A 209 -5.04 -15.59 9.29
CA ALA A 209 -4.00 -15.93 10.26
C ALA A 209 -3.56 -14.69 11.06
N LEU A 210 -3.45 -13.51 10.42
CA LEU A 210 -3.12 -12.25 11.07
C LEU A 210 -4.18 -11.85 12.12
N GLN A 211 -5.47 -11.95 11.77
CA GLN A 211 -6.58 -11.67 12.68
C GLN A 211 -6.62 -12.62 13.89
N HIS A 212 -6.10 -13.83 13.74
CA HIS A 212 -6.01 -14.83 14.82
C HIS A 212 -4.63 -14.87 15.48
N GLU A 213 -3.81 -13.84 15.23
CA GLU A 213 -2.46 -13.68 15.81
C GLU A 213 -1.48 -14.83 15.47
N ASP A 214 -1.80 -15.67 14.47
CA ASP A 214 -0.86 -16.65 13.93
C ASP A 214 0.07 -15.99 12.91
N TYR A 215 0.97 -15.18 13.44
CA TYR A 215 1.89 -14.39 12.63
C TYR A 215 2.85 -15.25 11.80
N ALA A 216 3.17 -16.46 12.23
CA ALA A 216 4.04 -17.37 11.50
C ALA A 216 3.35 -17.88 10.22
N LEU A 217 2.09 -18.31 10.35
CA LEU A 217 1.28 -18.72 9.20
C LEU A 217 0.99 -17.53 8.28
N ALA A 218 0.71 -16.34 8.83
CA ALA A 218 0.46 -15.13 8.05
C ALA A 218 1.67 -14.75 7.18
N ASP A 219 2.90 -14.66 7.74
CA ASP A 219 4.14 -14.36 6.99
C ASP A 219 4.38 -15.40 5.88
N SER A 220 4.13 -16.68 6.17
CA SER A 220 4.24 -17.75 5.18
C SER A 220 3.23 -17.56 4.04
N CYS A 221 1.96 -17.29 4.36
CA CYS A 221 0.91 -17.10 3.37
C CYS A 221 1.16 -15.89 2.48
N TYR A 222 1.51 -14.72 3.04
CA TYR A 222 1.85 -13.54 2.23
C TYR A 222 3.13 -13.73 1.42
N THR A 223 4.08 -14.50 1.92
CA THR A 223 5.27 -14.87 1.14
C THR A 223 4.91 -15.74 -0.06
N GLN A 224 3.96 -16.68 0.07
CA GLN A 224 3.43 -17.42 -1.07
C GLN A 224 2.64 -16.52 -2.02
N ALA A 225 1.79 -15.64 -1.52
CA ALA A 225 1.07 -14.68 -2.34
C ALA A 225 2.04 -13.83 -3.19
N LEU A 226 3.06 -13.26 -2.59
CA LEU A 226 4.10 -12.46 -3.25
C LEU A 226 5.01 -13.28 -4.18
N ARG A 227 5.12 -14.59 -3.98
CA ARG A 227 5.82 -15.47 -4.93
C ARG A 227 5.14 -15.52 -6.28
N TYR A 228 3.81 -15.47 -6.28
CA TYR A 228 2.99 -15.56 -7.48
C TYR A 228 2.57 -14.20 -8.03
N GLU A 229 2.36 -13.21 -7.17
CA GLU A 229 1.98 -11.84 -7.54
C GLU A 229 2.87 -10.82 -6.82
N LYS A 230 3.94 -10.41 -7.51
CA LYS A 230 4.93 -9.47 -6.97
C LYS A 230 4.53 -8.00 -7.15
N GLY A 231 3.53 -7.75 -7.97
CA GLY A 231 3.03 -6.41 -8.29
C GLY A 231 2.01 -5.88 -7.30
N ASN A 232 1.56 -6.69 -6.35
CA ASN A 232 0.55 -6.28 -5.40
C ASN A 232 1.19 -5.62 -4.17
N VAL A 233 0.96 -4.32 -4.02
CA VAL A 233 1.53 -3.50 -2.93
C VAL A 233 0.96 -3.89 -1.58
N ASP A 234 -0.33 -4.23 -1.52
CA ASP A 234 -1.01 -4.56 -0.27
C ASP A 234 -0.38 -5.79 0.41
N TYR A 235 0.05 -6.78 -0.38
CA TYR A 235 0.70 -7.96 0.19
C TYR A 235 2.04 -7.65 0.86
N TYR A 236 2.78 -6.66 0.38
CA TYR A 236 3.99 -6.19 1.06
C TYR A 236 3.62 -5.49 2.37
N VAL A 237 2.59 -4.64 2.36
CA VAL A 237 2.11 -3.92 3.55
C VAL A 237 1.59 -4.90 4.61
N GLU A 238 0.73 -5.84 4.23
CA GLU A 238 0.16 -6.85 5.13
C GLU A 238 1.26 -7.79 5.70
N ARG A 239 2.24 -8.17 4.87
CA ARG A 239 3.40 -8.94 5.34
C ARG A 239 4.29 -8.12 6.28
N ALA A 240 4.49 -6.85 5.99
CA ALA A 240 5.24 -5.95 6.85
C ALA A 240 4.58 -5.81 8.23
N GLN A 241 3.26 -5.66 8.28
CA GLN A 241 2.48 -5.65 9.53
C GLN A 241 2.68 -6.95 10.31
N THR A 242 2.57 -8.09 9.63
CA THR A 242 2.81 -9.41 10.22
C THR A 242 4.22 -9.54 10.81
N ARG A 243 5.24 -9.09 10.09
CA ARG A 243 6.65 -9.11 10.52
C ARG A 243 6.92 -8.14 11.66
N ASN A 244 6.24 -7.00 11.66
CA ASN A 244 6.28 -6.06 12.78
C ASN A 244 5.72 -6.70 14.05
N ALA A 245 4.58 -7.38 13.97
CA ALA A 245 4.00 -8.11 15.10
C ALA A 245 4.94 -9.22 15.63
N GLN A 246 5.78 -9.81 14.77
CA GLN A 246 6.84 -10.74 15.15
C GLN A 246 8.12 -10.04 15.65
N SER A 247 8.13 -8.72 15.79
CA SER A 247 9.34 -7.92 16.09
C SER A 247 10.47 -8.06 15.06
N ARG A 248 10.17 -8.52 13.85
CA ARG A 248 11.14 -8.66 12.74
C ARG A 248 11.24 -7.35 11.95
N TYR A 249 11.66 -6.29 12.65
CA TYR A 249 11.59 -4.89 12.17
C TYR A 249 12.33 -4.64 10.86
N ALA A 250 13.51 -5.21 10.69
CA ALA A 250 14.29 -5.03 9.45
C ALA A 250 13.57 -5.57 8.21
N LEU A 251 12.92 -6.74 8.34
CA LEU A 251 12.14 -7.33 7.25
C LEU A 251 10.83 -6.58 7.00
N ALA A 252 10.20 -6.07 8.07
CA ALA A 252 9.02 -5.23 7.94
C ALA A 252 9.35 -3.92 7.20
N MET A 253 10.44 -3.25 7.57
CA MET A 253 10.90 -2.04 6.88
C MET A 253 11.19 -2.29 5.40
N ALA A 254 11.87 -3.39 5.07
CA ALA A 254 12.17 -3.73 3.68
C ALA A 254 10.88 -3.94 2.84
N ASP A 255 9.84 -4.52 3.43
CA ASP A 255 8.55 -4.66 2.76
C ASP A 255 7.84 -3.30 2.60
N TYR A 256 7.86 -2.42 3.62
CA TYR A 256 7.32 -1.06 3.48
C TYR A 256 8.12 -0.23 2.47
N ASP A 257 9.45 -0.33 2.45
CA ASP A 257 10.29 0.32 1.45
C ASP A 257 9.88 -0.12 0.04
N ARG A 258 9.64 -1.42 -0.13
CA ARG A 258 9.19 -1.95 -1.42
C ARG A 258 7.79 -1.45 -1.79
N ALA A 259 6.86 -1.37 -0.84
CA ALA A 259 5.53 -0.80 -1.06
C ALA A 259 5.62 0.67 -1.51
N ILE A 260 6.47 1.46 -0.86
CA ILE A 260 6.67 2.88 -1.17
C ILE A 260 7.40 3.06 -2.52
N GLU A 261 8.37 2.20 -2.86
CA GLU A 261 9.00 2.22 -4.20
C GLU A 261 7.96 2.00 -5.32
N MET A 262 6.96 1.15 -5.08
CA MET A 262 5.90 0.87 -6.04
C MET A 262 4.83 1.96 -6.07
N VAL A 263 4.45 2.46 -4.91
CA VAL A 263 3.47 3.53 -4.72
C VAL A 263 4.04 4.56 -3.76
N PRO A 264 4.73 5.61 -4.27
CA PRO A 264 5.40 6.60 -3.42
C PRO A 264 4.47 7.35 -2.45
N GLN A 265 3.18 7.41 -2.76
CA GLN A 265 2.17 8.08 -1.92
C GLN A 265 1.39 7.08 -1.03
N HIS A 266 1.93 5.90 -0.77
CA HIS A 266 1.24 4.91 0.05
C HIS A 266 1.26 5.31 1.53
N PHE A 267 0.20 5.96 1.97
CA PHE A 267 0.04 6.56 3.30
C PHE A 267 0.34 5.58 4.45
N VAL A 268 -0.31 4.40 4.45
CA VAL A 268 -0.16 3.39 5.51
C VAL A 268 1.27 2.86 5.59
N ALA A 269 1.94 2.69 4.45
CA ALA A 269 3.32 2.22 4.42
C ALA A 269 4.28 3.25 5.04
N HIS A 270 4.14 4.54 4.72
CA HIS A 270 4.91 5.61 5.35
C HIS A 270 4.65 5.68 6.85
N TYR A 271 3.38 5.70 7.26
CA TYR A 271 3.02 5.79 8.66
C TYR A 271 3.62 4.64 9.48
N ASN A 272 3.38 3.40 9.05
CA ASN A 272 3.85 2.22 9.78
C ASN A 272 5.37 2.06 9.73
N ARG A 273 6.04 2.45 8.61
CA ARG A 273 7.49 2.50 8.55
C ARG A 273 8.05 3.54 9.51
N GLY A 274 7.42 4.71 9.59
CA GLY A 274 7.77 5.75 10.57
C GLY A 274 7.70 5.25 12.00
N LEU A 275 6.66 4.50 12.36
CA LEU A 275 6.55 3.87 13.69
C LEU A 275 7.70 2.89 13.97
N ILE A 276 8.04 2.02 13.01
CA ILE A 276 9.15 1.08 13.18
C ILE A 276 10.48 1.81 13.25
N ARG A 277 10.71 2.84 12.43
CA ARG A 277 11.90 3.68 12.48
C ARG A 277 12.07 4.35 13.85
N ALA A 278 10.99 4.89 14.39
CA ALA A 278 10.95 5.43 15.74
C ALA A 278 11.32 4.38 16.80
N LEU A 279 10.75 3.18 16.68
CA LEU A 279 11.00 2.08 17.61
C LEU A 279 12.46 1.59 17.58
N VAL A 280 13.09 1.58 16.40
CA VAL A 280 14.50 1.17 16.26
C VAL A 280 15.49 2.34 16.45
N GLY A 281 15.00 3.53 16.76
CA GLY A 281 15.82 4.72 17.07
C GLY A 281 16.31 5.48 15.82
N ASP A 282 15.72 5.29 14.66
CA ASP A 282 15.95 6.10 13.45
C ASP A 282 15.00 7.31 13.43
N ASP A 283 15.12 8.16 14.47
CA ASP A 283 14.19 9.25 14.73
C ASP A 283 14.10 10.26 13.58
N ASN A 284 15.22 10.56 12.93
CA ASN A 284 15.23 11.55 11.83
C ASN A 284 14.40 11.08 10.63
N ARG A 285 14.55 9.84 10.22
CA ARG A 285 13.78 9.32 9.08
C ARG A 285 12.35 8.94 9.46
N ALA A 286 12.09 8.63 10.72
CA ALA A 286 10.73 8.50 11.23
C ALA A 286 10.00 9.85 11.12
N ILE A 287 10.68 10.96 11.44
CA ILE A 287 10.14 12.33 11.26
C ILE A 287 9.83 12.60 9.77
N GLU A 288 10.72 12.21 8.84
CA GLU A 288 10.47 12.36 7.39
C GLU A 288 9.20 11.61 6.95
N ASP A 289 9.02 10.37 7.42
CA ASP A 289 7.83 9.59 7.14
C ASP A 289 6.57 10.26 7.71
N PHE A 290 6.61 10.77 8.96
CA PHE A 290 5.48 11.50 9.53
C PHE A 290 5.28 12.87 8.89
N ASP A 291 6.32 13.56 8.42
CA ASP A 291 6.20 14.79 7.64
C ASP A 291 5.43 14.54 6.34
N PHE A 292 5.72 13.43 5.65
CA PHE A 292 4.95 13.00 4.48
C PHE A 292 3.47 12.77 4.84
N VAL A 293 3.20 11.98 5.88
CA VAL A 293 1.83 11.68 6.33
C VAL A 293 1.06 12.97 6.65
N ILE A 294 1.70 13.92 7.35
CA ILE A 294 1.08 15.20 7.73
C ILE A 294 0.90 16.13 6.51
N SER A 295 1.75 16.03 5.48
CA SER A 295 1.57 16.79 4.25
C SER A 295 0.33 16.36 3.47
N GLU A 296 0.02 15.07 3.48
CA GLU A 296 -1.17 14.50 2.84
C GLU A 296 -2.43 14.68 3.71
N GLU A 297 -2.28 14.49 5.03
CA GLU A 297 -3.35 14.62 6.02
C GLU A 297 -2.92 15.55 7.17
N PRO A 298 -3.06 16.87 7.04
CA PRO A 298 -2.64 17.83 8.07
C PRO A 298 -3.33 17.63 9.44
N ASP A 299 -4.52 17.05 9.44
CA ASP A 299 -5.31 16.78 10.65
C ASP A 299 -5.02 15.39 11.25
N ASN A 300 -4.03 14.65 10.74
CA ASN A 300 -3.66 13.37 11.30
C ASN A 300 -2.95 13.53 12.64
N VAL A 301 -3.76 13.50 13.69
CA VAL A 301 -3.34 13.75 15.08
C VAL A 301 -2.28 12.76 15.55
N LEU A 302 -2.37 11.50 15.09
CA LEU A 302 -1.41 10.44 15.45
C LEU A 302 -0.03 10.73 14.88
N ALA A 303 0.05 11.12 13.61
CA ALA A 303 1.32 11.47 12.98
C ALA A 303 1.95 12.71 13.63
N VAL A 304 1.14 13.74 13.92
CA VAL A 304 1.61 14.95 14.64
C VAL A 304 2.13 14.60 16.03
N TYR A 305 1.42 13.73 16.76
CA TYR A 305 1.85 13.27 18.09
C TYR A 305 3.19 12.53 18.04
N ASN A 306 3.30 11.53 17.16
CA ASN A 306 4.53 10.76 17.02
C ASN A 306 5.71 11.66 16.60
N ARG A 307 5.49 12.58 15.67
CA ARG A 307 6.50 13.54 15.26
C ARG A 307 6.92 14.46 16.41
N ALA A 308 5.97 14.93 17.23
CA ALA A 308 6.27 15.76 18.39
C ALA A 308 7.19 15.05 19.39
N GLU A 309 6.90 13.78 19.72
CA GLU A 309 7.74 12.99 20.62
C GLU A 309 9.15 12.78 20.03
N LEU A 310 9.26 12.45 18.75
CA LEU A 310 10.54 12.26 18.08
C LEU A 310 11.35 13.56 18.03
N ARG A 311 10.74 14.69 17.66
CA ARG A 311 11.40 16.00 17.65
C ARG A 311 11.93 16.38 19.03
N LYS A 312 11.15 16.11 20.07
CA LYS A 312 11.61 16.29 21.47
C LYS A 312 12.84 15.43 21.76
N ASN A 313 12.83 14.15 21.37
CA ASN A 313 13.91 13.21 21.63
C ASN A 313 15.21 13.60 20.91
N ILE A 314 15.13 14.09 19.68
CA ILE A 314 16.32 14.55 18.92
C ILE A 314 16.77 15.96 19.30
N GLY A 315 16.04 16.65 20.21
CA GLY A 315 16.36 18.01 20.67
C GLY A 315 15.83 19.14 19.77
N ASP A 316 14.97 18.85 18.80
CA ASP A 316 14.20 19.88 18.07
C ASP A 316 13.02 20.33 18.92
N PHE A 317 13.33 20.99 20.03
CA PHE A 317 12.31 21.47 20.96
C PHE A 317 11.36 22.50 20.34
N LYS A 318 11.83 23.30 19.36
CA LYS A 318 10.97 24.29 18.69
C LYS A 318 9.93 23.62 17.80
N GLY A 319 10.33 22.63 17.01
CA GLY A 319 9.42 21.81 16.21
C GLY A 319 8.43 21.05 17.10
N ALA A 320 8.91 20.44 18.19
CA ALA A 320 8.06 19.75 19.16
C ALA A 320 7.02 20.68 19.81
N ILE A 321 7.38 21.91 20.19
CA ILE A 321 6.45 22.91 20.71
C ILE A 321 5.34 23.25 19.70
N SER A 322 5.68 23.36 18.43
CA SER A 322 4.72 23.61 17.36
C SER A 322 3.71 22.45 17.25
N ASP A 323 4.22 21.23 17.20
CA ASP A 323 3.39 20.02 17.06
C ASP A 323 2.48 19.82 18.29
N TYR A 324 3.02 19.92 19.52
CA TYR A 324 2.18 19.86 20.72
C TYR A 324 1.16 21.00 20.78
N SER A 325 1.48 22.18 20.25
CA SER A 325 0.53 23.30 20.20
C SER A 325 -0.62 23.02 19.24
N GLN A 326 -0.35 22.38 18.10
CA GLN A 326 -1.38 21.89 17.17
C GLN A 326 -2.28 20.86 17.86
N LEU A 327 -1.70 19.86 18.53
CA LEU A 327 -2.44 18.83 19.28
C LEU A 327 -3.32 19.44 20.38
N ILE A 328 -2.79 20.38 21.15
CA ILE A 328 -3.52 21.06 22.22
C ILE A 328 -4.65 21.92 21.66
N SER A 329 -4.45 22.54 20.49
CA SER A 329 -5.50 23.30 19.81
C SER A 329 -6.66 22.40 19.38
N ALA A 330 -6.36 21.22 18.84
CA ALA A 330 -7.37 20.22 18.46
C ALA A 330 -8.01 19.56 19.70
N TYR A 331 -7.22 19.31 20.75
CA TYR A 331 -7.63 18.64 21.98
C TYR A 331 -7.22 19.45 23.22
N PRO A 332 -7.98 20.49 23.62
CA PRO A 332 -7.62 21.39 24.73
C PRO A 332 -7.44 20.73 26.10
N ASN A 333 -7.92 19.48 26.26
CA ASN A 333 -7.78 18.74 27.51
C ASN A 333 -6.68 17.65 27.45
N PHE A 334 -5.84 17.69 26.45
CA PHE A 334 -4.70 16.78 26.30
C PHE A 334 -3.57 17.18 27.29
N LEU A 335 -3.75 16.82 28.58
CA LEU A 335 -2.84 17.22 29.67
C LEU A 335 -1.39 16.76 29.42
N TYR A 336 -1.21 15.57 28.85
CA TYR A 336 0.10 15.06 28.50
C TYR A 336 0.81 16.01 27.49
N GLY A 337 0.11 16.50 26.49
CA GLY A 337 0.66 17.47 25.53
C GLY A 337 1.15 18.76 26.19
N TYR A 338 0.40 19.29 27.16
CA TYR A 338 0.87 20.44 27.95
C TYR A 338 2.12 20.11 28.76
N ALA A 339 2.17 18.93 29.39
CA ALA A 339 3.33 18.52 30.19
C ALA A 339 4.59 18.40 29.31
N GLN A 340 4.46 17.76 28.14
CA GLN A 340 5.59 17.62 27.22
C GLN A 340 6.01 18.95 26.60
N ARG A 341 5.05 19.79 26.22
CA ARG A 341 5.34 21.14 25.72
C ARG A 341 6.05 22.01 26.77
N ALA A 342 5.67 21.90 28.03
CA ALA A 342 6.34 22.58 29.13
C ALA A 342 7.82 22.14 29.26
N GLN A 343 8.11 20.86 29.12
CA GLN A 343 9.48 20.35 29.09
C GLN A 343 10.29 20.97 27.94
N CYS A 344 9.69 21.01 26.75
CA CYS A 344 10.31 21.63 25.58
C CYS A 344 10.56 23.13 25.78
N TYR A 345 9.60 23.86 26.36
CA TYR A 345 9.79 25.29 26.71
C TYR A 345 10.94 25.48 27.69
N ARG A 346 11.10 24.61 28.70
CA ARG A 346 12.26 24.66 29.60
C ARG A 346 13.58 24.44 28.87
N ALA A 347 13.61 23.50 27.97
CA ALA A 347 14.81 23.18 27.20
C ALA A 347 15.27 24.34 26.30
N VAL A 348 14.33 25.13 25.76
CA VAL A 348 14.67 26.35 24.98
C VAL A 348 14.83 27.60 25.84
N GLY A 349 14.69 27.51 27.19
CA GLY A 349 14.86 28.62 28.11
C GLY A 349 13.60 29.51 28.30
N ASP A 350 12.47 29.12 27.71
CA ASP A 350 11.21 29.86 27.87
C ASP A 350 10.45 29.42 29.13
N VAL A 351 10.99 29.86 30.27
CA VAL A 351 10.46 29.50 31.59
C VAL A 351 9.01 30.00 31.78
N ARG A 352 8.64 31.10 31.14
CA ARG A 352 7.30 31.70 31.31
C ARG A 352 6.21 30.80 30.77
N HIS A 353 6.37 30.32 29.56
CA HIS A 353 5.40 29.40 28.94
C HIS A 353 5.42 28.02 29.60
N ALA A 354 6.61 27.54 30.01
CA ALA A 354 6.73 26.28 30.75
C ALA A 354 5.90 26.29 32.04
N VAL A 355 6.09 27.34 32.89
CA VAL A 355 5.34 27.48 34.16
C VAL A 355 3.83 27.58 33.93
N ARG A 356 3.41 28.24 32.83
CA ARG A 356 1.99 28.36 32.49
C ARG A 356 1.37 26.99 32.17
N ASP A 357 2.03 26.16 31.33
CA ASP A 357 1.56 24.84 30.96
C ASP A 357 1.58 23.89 32.18
N GLU A 358 2.64 23.91 32.99
CA GLU A 358 2.72 23.13 34.23
C GLU A 358 1.64 23.50 35.23
N ALA A 359 1.32 24.79 35.36
CA ALA A 359 0.24 25.25 36.23
C ALA A 359 -1.12 24.77 35.74
N TYR A 360 -1.31 24.70 34.41
CA TYR A 360 -2.54 24.14 33.82
C TYR A 360 -2.67 22.66 34.16
N VAL A 361 -1.61 21.86 33.99
CA VAL A 361 -1.60 20.43 34.32
C VAL A 361 -1.88 20.22 35.81
N ARG A 362 -1.14 20.91 36.72
CA ARG A 362 -1.34 20.80 38.16
C ARG A 362 -2.76 21.13 38.59
N ARG A 363 -3.36 22.16 37.97
CA ARG A 363 -4.75 22.55 38.27
C ARG A 363 -5.73 21.48 37.84
N ALA A 364 -5.53 20.90 36.68
CA ALA A 364 -6.40 19.83 36.16
C ALA A 364 -6.30 18.58 37.04
N ASP A 365 -5.09 18.21 37.51
CA ASP A 365 -4.86 17.09 38.43
C ASP A 365 -5.52 17.35 39.78
N TYR A 366 -5.43 18.58 40.32
CA TYR A 366 -6.10 18.97 41.54
C TYR A 366 -7.62 18.87 41.43
N ASP A 367 -8.19 19.43 40.36
CA ASP A 367 -9.63 19.35 40.07
C ASP A 367 -10.13 17.90 39.91
N LEU A 368 -9.25 16.99 39.49
CA LEU A 368 -9.51 15.58 39.35
C LEU A 368 -9.56 14.87 40.70
N VAL A 369 -8.62 15.17 41.59
CA VAL A 369 -8.46 14.50 42.91
C VAL A 369 -9.46 15.04 43.93
N PHE A 370 -9.66 16.33 43.97
CA PHE A 370 -10.43 17.02 45.02
C PHE A 370 -11.83 17.49 44.61
N GLY A 371 -12.18 17.36 43.33
CA GLY A 371 -13.44 17.81 42.78
C GLY A 371 -13.51 19.31 42.53
N ASN A 372 -14.31 19.70 41.56
CA ASN A 372 -14.47 21.10 41.14
C ASN A 372 -15.46 21.83 42.08
N GLY A 373 -15.11 22.37 43.17
CA GLY A 373 -15.97 23.18 44.05
C GLY A 373 -17.12 23.98 43.39
N GLY A 374 -18.04 23.27 42.68
CA GLY A 374 -19.20 23.83 42.01
C GLY A 374 -19.03 24.20 40.52
N ARG A 375 -17.90 23.92 39.89
CA ARG A 375 -17.69 24.08 38.43
C ARG A 375 -17.93 22.78 37.67
N ARG A 376 -18.54 22.85 36.49
CA ARG A 376 -18.93 21.69 35.69
C ARG A 376 -17.77 20.69 35.51
N PRO A 377 -17.99 19.38 35.78
CA PRO A 377 -16.91 18.41 35.77
C PRO A 377 -16.31 18.21 34.37
N VAL A 378 -14.98 18.24 34.31
CA VAL A 378 -14.15 17.91 33.13
C VAL A 378 -14.40 16.45 32.65
N LYS A 379 -15.17 15.64 33.41
CA LYS A 379 -15.44 14.21 33.16
C LYS A 379 -15.98 13.85 31.77
N THR A 380 -16.76 14.73 31.14
CA THR A 380 -17.32 14.45 29.80
C THR A 380 -16.32 14.65 28.65
N VAL A 381 -15.35 15.52 28.85
CA VAL A 381 -14.31 15.79 27.85
C VAL A 381 -13.17 14.78 27.97
N ARG A 382 -12.87 14.34 29.20
CA ARG A 382 -11.84 13.33 29.47
C ARG A 382 -12.17 11.97 28.84
N LYS A 383 -13.45 11.53 28.89
CA LYS A 383 -13.87 10.29 28.22
C LYS A 383 -13.67 10.28 26.70
N ARG A 384 -13.70 11.45 26.05
CA ARG A 384 -13.42 11.58 24.62
C ARG A 384 -11.92 11.60 24.31
N SER A 385 -11.13 12.29 25.15
CA SER A 385 -9.67 12.34 24.97
C SER A 385 -8.99 11.02 25.38
N GLU A 386 -9.47 10.35 26.45
CA GLU A 386 -8.95 9.03 26.86
C GLU A 386 -9.25 7.95 25.80
N LYS A 387 -10.43 7.93 25.22
CA LYS A 387 -10.74 7.02 24.10
C LYS A 387 -9.96 7.35 22.82
N ALA A 388 -9.64 8.60 22.59
CA ALA A 388 -8.75 8.97 21.50
C ALA A 388 -7.31 8.56 21.80
N LEU A 389 -6.83 8.76 23.04
CA LEU A 389 -5.49 8.35 23.49
C LEU A 389 -5.30 6.83 23.52
N GLU A 390 -6.33 6.05 23.89
CA GLU A 390 -6.29 4.59 23.80
C GLU A 390 -6.10 4.10 22.34
N ARG A 391 -6.51 4.89 21.35
CA ARG A 391 -6.18 4.65 19.93
C ARG A 391 -4.74 5.04 19.57
N TYR A 392 -4.11 5.96 20.30
CA TYR A 392 -2.73 6.41 20.06
C TYR A 392 -1.66 5.39 20.47
N ASP A 393 -1.99 4.45 21.35
CA ASP A 393 -1.10 3.36 21.77
C ASP A 393 -1.12 2.17 20.79
N GLN A 394 -1.90 2.24 19.70
CA GLN A 394 -1.89 1.18 18.70
C GLN A 394 -0.68 1.33 17.79
N PRO A 395 0.22 0.34 17.76
CA PRO A 395 1.48 0.41 16.99
C PRO A 395 1.28 0.25 15.47
N ILE A 396 0.05 0.01 15.02
CA ILE A 396 -0.27 -0.26 13.61
C ILE A 396 -1.59 0.43 13.27
N VAL A 397 -1.59 1.19 12.17
CA VAL A 397 -2.82 1.67 11.54
C VAL A 397 -3.26 0.62 10.52
N GLU A 398 -4.44 0.05 10.73
CA GLU A 398 -5.10 -0.80 9.75
C GLU A 398 -5.79 0.11 8.71
N ASP A 399 -5.66 -0.23 7.45
CA ASP A 399 -6.42 0.44 6.39
C ASP A 399 -7.89 -0.02 6.52
N GLU A 400 -8.75 0.87 7.04
CA GLU A 400 -10.19 0.60 7.18
C GLU A 400 -10.91 0.59 5.82
N ASP A 401 -10.24 1.01 4.74
CA ASP A 401 -10.84 1.12 3.41
C ASP A 401 -10.73 -0.21 2.62
N THR A 402 -11.29 -1.26 3.20
CA THR A 402 -11.41 -2.58 2.55
C THR A 402 -12.34 -2.56 1.33
N THR A 403 -13.03 -1.44 1.07
CA THR A 403 -13.98 -1.32 -0.05
C THR A 403 -13.29 -1.11 -1.39
N ARG A 404 -12.03 -0.67 -1.42
CA ARG A 404 -11.26 -0.45 -2.66
C ARG A 404 -10.86 -1.73 -3.40
N HIS A 405 -10.87 -2.89 -2.74
CA HIS A 405 -10.48 -4.15 -3.36
C HIS A 405 -11.43 -4.63 -4.48
N TYR A 406 -12.68 -4.18 -4.48
CA TYR A 406 -13.65 -4.57 -5.51
C TYR A 406 -13.49 -3.78 -6.82
N ALA A 407 -13.08 -2.53 -6.74
CA ALA A 407 -12.86 -1.69 -7.93
C ALA A 407 -11.66 -2.14 -8.77
N SER A 408 -10.62 -2.71 -8.17
CA SER A 408 -9.41 -3.16 -8.87
C SER A 408 -9.62 -4.44 -9.68
N GLU A 409 -10.63 -5.26 -9.37
CA GLU A 409 -10.94 -6.48 -10.14
C GLU A 409 -11.67 -6.20 -11.46
N PHE A 410 -12.32 -5.04 -11.60
CA PHE A 410 -12.95 -4.61 -12.84
C PHE A 410 -11.95 -3.97 -13.82
N ALA A 411 -10.80 -3.47 -13.36
CA ALA A 411 -9.76 -2.87 -14.17
C ALA A 411 -8.71 -3.92 -14.54
N GLY A 412 -8.80 -4.50 -15.72
CA GLY A 412 -7.82 -5.49 -16.20
C GLY A 412 -6.52 -4.87 -16.68
N LYS A 413 -5.42 -5.47 -16.29
CA LYS A 413 -4.05 -5.58 -16.86
C LYS A 413 -2.95 -4.87 -16.10
N VAL A 414 -2.09 -5.74 -15.54
CA VAL A 414 -0.83 -5.44 -14.84
C VAL A 414 0.36 -5.76 -15.72
N GLN A 415 1.41 -4.93 -15.66
CA GLN A 415 2.73 -5.23 -16.22
C GLN A 415 3.74 -5.54 -15.10
N ASN A 416 4.47 -6.65 -15.28
CA ASN A 416 5.50 -7.19 -14.38
C ASN A 416 6.82 -6.45 -14.40
N ARG A 417 7.55 -6.34 -13.26
CA ARG A 417 9.03 -6.43 -13.17
C ARG A 417 9.60 -6.82 -11.79
N LYS A 418 10.77 -7.51 -11.85
CA LYS A 418 11.57 -8.31 -10.89
C LYS A 418 12.25 -7.52 -9.74
N VAL A 419 12.36 -8.08 -8.62
CA VAL A 419 13.08 -8.80 -7.57
C VAL A 419 14.45 -8.29 -7.12
N GLU A 420 14.70 -8.29 -5.81
CA GLU A 420 15.81 -8.70 -4.91
C GLU A 420 16.12 -7.62 -3.86
N ARG A 421 16.35 -7.88 -2.62
CA ARG A 421 17.25 -8.65 -1.77
C ARG A 421 16.99 -8.45 -0.25
N VAL A 422 17.58 -9.28 0.56
CA VAL A 422 17.42 -9.59 1.99
C VAL A 422 18.37 -8.81 2.91
N PHE A 423 17.97 -8.53 4.16
CA PHE A 423 18.77 -7.84 5.16
C PHE A 423 18.84 -8.54 6.52
N LEU A 424 19.93 -8.24 7.24
CA LEU A 424 20.33 -8.80 8.51
C LEU A 424 20.03 -7.86 9.69
N PRO A 425 19.84 -8.40 10.90
CA PRO A 425 19.42 -7.63 12.05
C PRO A 425 20.55 -6.83 12.70
N PRO A 426 20.16 -5.78 13.39
CA PRO A 426 21.05 -4.77 13.92
C PRO A 426 21.40 -4.91 15.40
N CYS A 427 22.53 -4.31 15.81
CA CYS A 427 22.80 -3.96 17.19
C CYS A 427 21.85 -2.86 17.69
N HIS A 428 21.43 -2.91 18.94
CA HIS A 428 20.66 -1.85 19.58
C HIS A 428 21.30 -1.43 20.91
N THR A 429 20.94 -0.25 21.33
CA THR A 429 21.41 0.33 22.59
C THR A 429 20.31 0.23 23.63
N GLU A 430 20.58 -0.46 24.75
CA GLU A 430 19.79 -0.35 25.96
C GLU A 430 20.49 0.61 26.92
N GLY A 431 19.93 1.80 27.13
CA GLY A 431 20.51 2.84 27.97
C GLY A 431 21.88 3.32 27.47
N GLU A 432 22.87 3.39 28.34
CA GLU A 432 24.25 3.77 27.99
C GLU A 432 25.13 2.62 27.46
N LYS A 433 24.62 1.39 27.41
CA LYS A 433 25.34 0.22 26.92
C LYS A 433 24.97 -0.13 25.51
N LEU A 434 25.97 -0.19 24.64
CA LEU A 434 25.86 -0.80 23.31
C LEU A 434 25.74 -2.32 23.49
N VAL A 435 24.61 -2.89 23.07
CA VAL A 435 24.39 -4.33 23.03
C VAL A 435 24.53 -4.78 21.59
N ILE A 436 25.45 -5.70 21.35
CA ILE A 436 25.62 -6.37 20.06
C ILE A 436 24.69 -7.58 20.08
N ASP A 437 23.61 -7.51 19.30
CA ASP A 437 22.67 -8.62 19.18
C ASP A 437 23.23 -9.61 18.14
N ALA A 438 24.16 -10.42 18.62
CA ALA A 438 24.83 -11.40 17.81
C ALA A 438 23.95 -12.62 17.60
N LEU A 439 23.77 -13.07 16.37
CA LEU A 439 23.27 -14.40 16.00
C LEU A 439 21.81 -14.76 16.39
N ARG A 440 21.09 -13.95 17.17
CA ARG A 440 19.73 -14.30 17.64
C ARG A 440 18.63 -14.15 16.60
N GLN A 441 18.90 -13.50 15.48
CA GLN A 441 17.93 -13.41 14.39
C GLN A 441 18.46 -14.16 13.17
N PRO A 442 17.64 -15.01 12.54
CA PRO A 442 18.11 -15.81 11.43
C PRO A 442 18.54 -14.90 10.28
N ILE A 443 19.80 -14.93 9.99
CA ILE A 443 20.35 -14.46 8.73
C ILE A 443 19.64 -15.26 7.65
N TYR A 444 19.07 -14.60 6.67
CA TYR A 444 18.53 -15.29 5.52
C TYR A 444 19.68 -16.02 4.83
N ALA A 445 19.70 -17.33 5.04
CA ALA A 445 20.63 -18.21 4.36
C ALA A 445 19.91 -18.77 3.14
N PRO A 446 20.41 -18.52 1.93
CA PRO A 446 19.87 -19.12 0.71
C PRO A 446 20.07 -20.64 0.69
N ASP A 447 20.92 -21.17 1.57
CA ASP A 447 21.26 -22.58 1.68
C ASP A 447 20.81 -23.17 3.04
N GLU A 448 20.15 -24.33 3.02
CA GLU A 448 19.74 -25.06 4.23
C GLU A 448 20.92 -25.40 5.15
N ARG A 449 22.11 -25.63 4.58
CA ARG A 449 23.32 -25.94 5.37
C ARG A 449 23.75 -24.74 6.20
N LEU A 450 23.76 -23.54 5.61
CA LEU A 450 24.11 -22.33 6.32
C LEU A 450 23.10 -22.03 7.43
N ARG A 451 21.81 -22.26 7.17
CA ARG A 451 20.76 -22.10 8.18
C ARG A 451 20.97 -23.06 9.35
N ALA A 452 21.22 -24.34 9.07
CA ALA A 452 21.51 -25.32 10.11
C ALA A 452 22.77 -24.99 10.92
N LEU A 453 23.80 -24.46 10.28
CA LEU A 453 25.02 -23.99 10.96
C LEU A 453 24.74 -22.79 11.87
N VAL A 454 23.99 -21.80 11.38
CA VAL A 454 23.62 -20.60 12.14
C VAL A 454 22.76 -20.99 13.34
N ASP A 455 21.77 -21.87 13.17
CA ASP A 455 20.91 -22.36 14.26
C ASP A 455 21.73 -23.14 15.29
N HIS A 456 22.64 -23.99 14.85
CA HIS A 456 23.56 -24.71 15.75
C HIS A 456 24.48 -23.74 16.51
N THR A 457 25.03 -22.75 15.82
CA THR A 457 25.91 -21.74 16.42
C THR A 457 25.16 -20.88 17.43
N ASN A 458 23.91 -20.48 17.12
CA ASN A 458 23.05 -19.76 18.07
C ASN A 458 22.80 -20.57 19.34
N SER A 459 22.50 -21.87 19.22
CA SER A 459 22.28 -22.72 20.37
C SER A 459 23.55 -22.87 21.24
N LEU A 460 24.73 -22.88 20.64
CA LEU A 460 26.00 -22.89 21.36
C LEU A 460 26.26 -21.56 22.10
N VAL A 461 25.98 -20.42 21.46
CA VAL A 461 26.11 -19.09 22.09
C VAL A 461 25.13 -18.96 23.27
N ASP A 462 23.89 -19.37 23.10
CA ASP A 462 22.89 -19.34 24.15
C ASP A 462 23.24 -20.26 25.33
N ALA A 463 23.95 -21.35 25.06
CA ALA A 463 24.51 -22.25 26.07
C ALA A 463 25.81 -21.72 26.73
N GLY A 464 26.29 -20.54 26.33
CA GLY A 464 27.56 -19.96 26.80
C GLY A 464 28.84 -20.58 26.20
N ARG A 465 28.70 -21.47 25.19
CA ARG A 465 29.78 -22.23 24.55
C ARG A 465 30.35 -21.48 23.32
N LYS A 466 30.80 -20.24 23.53
CA LYS A 466 31.20 -19.31 22.46
C LYS A 466 32.41 -19.80 21.66
N ASP A 467 33.38 -20.44 22.31
CA ASP A 467 34.59 -20.98 21.64
C ASP A 467 34.22 -22.09 20.64
N GLU A 468 33.25 -22.93 20.98
CA GLU A 468 32.81 -23.98 20.08
C GLU A 468 31.98 -23.41 18.91
N ALA A 469 31.20 -22.36 19.16
CA ALA A 469 30.51 -21.62 18.11
C ALA A 469 31.50 -21.01 17.11
N LEU A 470 32.57 -20.35 17.60
CA LEU A 470 33.65 -19.81 16.77
C LEU A 470 34.40 -20.90 15.99
N ALA A 471 34.67 -22.05 16.62
CA ALA A 471 35.31 -23.18 15.96
C ALA A 471 34.45 -23.73 14.82
N ALA A 472 33.15 -23.84 15.03
CA ALA A 472 32.19 -24.28 14.00
C ALA A 472 32.15 -23.32 12.81
N LEU A 473 32.06 -22.00 13.07
CA LEU A 473 32.05 -20.96 12.02
C LEU A 473 33.37 -20.91 11.24
N ARG A 474 34.51 -20.98 11.92
CA ARG A 474 35.84 -20.98 11.27
C ARG A 474 36.04 -22.23 10.40
N LYS A 475 35.61 -23.40 10.87
CA LYS A 475 35.63 -24.62 10.08
C LYS A 475 34.77 -24.51 8.82
N ALA A 476 33.62 -23.80 8.91
CA ALA A 476 32.79 -23.57 7.75
C ALA A 476 33.49 -22.64 6.72
N VAL A 477 34.21 -21.62 7.15
CA VAL A 477 35.00 -20.75 6.26
C VAL A 477 36.03 -21.54 5.46
N GLU A 478 36.65 -22.59 6.05
CA GLU A 478 37.64 -23.44 5.39
C GLU A 478 37.06 -24.37 4.30
N THR A 479 35.71 -24.51 4.22
CA THR A 479 35.05 -25.51 3.38
C THR A 479 34.36 -24.94 2.12
N ASP A 480 34.86 -23.84 1.57
CA ASP A 480 34.41 -23.22 0.28
C ASP A 480 32.90 -23.03 0.18
N TRP A 481 32.37 -22.20 1.07
CA TRP A 481 30.97 -21.83 1.08
C TRP A 481 30.75 -20.54 0.27
N ALA A 482 29.77 -20.53 -0.61
CA ALA A 482 29.41 -19.37 -1.44
C ALA A 482 28.97 -18.11 -0.66
N THR A 483 29.00 -18.17 0.68
CA THR A 483 28.50 -17.12 1.61
C THR A 483 29.53 -16.77 2.69
N GLU A 484 30.80 -16.75 2.34
CA GLU A 484 31.91 -16.43 3.27
C GLU A 484 31.69 -15.10 4.02
N ALA A 485 31.16 -14.06 3.37
CA ALA A 485 30.88 -12.77 4.00
C ALA A 485 29.98 -12.90 5.23
N VAL A 486 28.94 -13.73 5.14
CA VAL A 486 27.99 -13.98 6.23
C VAL A 486 28.69 -14.74 7.37
N LEU A 487 29.57 -15.67 7.07
CA LEU A 487 30.34 -16.39 8.09
C LEU A 487 31.27 -15.47 8.86
N TYR A 488 32.03 -14.60 8.17
CA TYR A 488 32.85 -13.59 8.83
C TYR A 488 32.04 -12.58 9.65
N TYR A 489 30.87 -12.18 9.17
CA TYR A 489 29.98 -11.33 9.93
C TYR A 489 29.57 -11.98 11.27
N ASN A 490 29.17 -13.26 11.22
CA ASN A 490 28.79 -14.01 12.43
C ASN A 490 29.98 -14.25 13.37
N ILE A 491 31.18 -14.52 12.84
CA ILE A 491 32.40 -14.58 13.64
C ILE A 491 32.61 -13.25 14.37
N GLY A 492 32.46 -12.13 13.67
CA GLY A 492 32.59 -10.80 14.26
C GLY A 492 31.59 -10.57 15.40
N CYS A 493 30.33 -11.02 15.24
CA CYS A 493 29.33 -10.92 16.29
C CYS A 493 29.70 -11.75 17.53
N VAL A 494 30.15 -13.01 17.37
CA VAL A 494 30.51 -13.89 18.50
C VAL A 494 31.79 -13.40 19.18
N GLU A 495 32.80 -12.91 18.44
CA GLU A 495 34.00 -12.32 19.00
C GLU A 495 33.67 -11.04 19.81
N ALA A 496 32.77 -10.19 19.30
CA ALA A 496 32.31 -8.99 20.01
C ALA A 496 31.59 -9.35 21.33
N ASP A 497 30.68 -10.32 21.28
CA ASP A 497 29.97 -10.82 22.47
C ASP A 497 30.89 -11.51 23.47
N SER A 498 32.03 -12.02 23.00
CA SER A 498 33.10 -12.58 23.83
C SER A 498 34.06 -11.51 24.39
N GLY A 499 33.85 -10.23 24.05
CA GLY A 499 34.72 -9.13 24.47
C GLY A 499 36.01 -8.97 23.63
N SER A 500 36.21 -9.78 22.61
CA SER A 500 37.37 -9.74 21.70
C SER A 500 37.19 -8.68 20.61
N LEU A 501 37.10 -7.40 20.99
CA LEU A 501 36.72 -6.30 20.10
C LEU A 501 37.64 -6.12 18.88
N GLU A 502 38.94 -6.35 19.01
CA GLU A 502 39.88 -6.26 17.87
C GLU A 502 39.56 -7.30 16.79
N LYS A 503 39.45 -8.58 17.20
CA LYS A 503 39.09 -9.66 16.28
C LYS A 503 37.71 -9.49 15.66
N ALA A 504 36.76 -8.94 16.43
CA ALA A 504 35.44 -8.60 15.92
C ALA A 504 35.52 -7.55 14.81
N GLY A 505 36.31 -6.49 15.01
CA GLY A 505 36.52 -5.44 14.02
C GLY A 505 37.20 -5.96 12.72
N GLU A 506 38.17 -6.88 12.84
CA GLU A 506 38.80 -7.55 11.70
C GLU A 506 37.82 -8.44 10.93
N ALA A 507 36.99 -9.21 11.65
CA ALA A 507 35.99 -10.09 11.05
C ALA A 507 34.93 -9.29 10.31
N PHE A 508 34.39 -8.18 10.87
CA PHE A 508 33.47 -7.29 10.19
C PHE A 508 34.12 -6.60 8.97
N ALA A 509 35.38 -6.21 9.06
CA ALA A 509 36.12 -5.67 7.91
C ALA A 509 36.16 -6.69 6.76
N LYS A 510 36.48 -7.95 7.09
CA LYS A 510 36.57 -9.04 6.10
C LYS A 510 35.18 -9.35 5.50
N ALA A 511 34.13 -9.35 6.31
CA ALA A 511 32.76 -9.51 5.83
C ALA A 511 32.39 -8.44 4.78
N PHE A 512 32.71 -7.17 5.04
CA PHE A 512 32.48 -6.09 4.11
C PHE A 512 33.37 -6.13 2.86
N GLU A 513 34.61 -6.57 3.00
CA GLU A 513 35.52 -6.78 1.85
C GLU A 513 34.97 -7.84 0.88
N LEU A 514 34.37 -8.90 1.41
CA LEU A 514 33.78 -9.99 0.63
C LEU A 514 32.41 -9.61 0.04
N ASP A 515 31.63 -8.83 0.77
CA ASP A 515 30.34 -8.27 0.30
C ASP A 515 30.25 -6.79 0.63
N ALA A 516 30.63 -5.95 -0.32
CA ALA A 516 30.59 -4.49 -0.20
C ALA A 516 29.15 -3.90 -0.09
N LYS A 517 28.11 -4.74 -0.10
CA LYS A 517 26.71 -4.33 0.13
C LYS A 517 26.23 -4.59 1.55
N MET A 518 27.04 -5.22 2.38
CA MET A 518 26.70 -5.55 3.76
C MET A 518 26.92 -4.34 4.68
N ALA A 519 25.93 -3.42 4.69
CA ALA A 519 25.97 -2.21 5.53
C ALA A 519 26.08 -2.52 7.03
N GLU A 520 25.55 -3.66 7.47
CA GLU A 520 25.57 -4.15 8.85
C GLU A 520 26.99 -4.44 9.33
N ALA A 521 27.85 -4.93 8.44
CA ALA A 521 29.24 -5.17 8.78
C ALA A 521 29.99 -3.86 9.08
N LEU A 522 29.75 -2.81 8.29
CA LEU A 522 30.28 -1.47 8.56
C LEU A 522 29.73 -0.90 9.87
N TYR A 523 28.42 -1.03 10.09
CA TYR A 523 27.77 -0.56 11.30
C TYR A 523 28.34 -1.23 12.55
N ASN A 524 28.43 -2.57 12.56
CA ASN A 524 28.97 -3.32 13.70
C ASN A 524 30.45 -3.03 13.92
N ARG A 525 31.23 -2.85 12.85
CA ARG A 525 32.62 -2.40 12.97
C ARG A 525 32.73 -1.03 13.61
N ALA A 526 31.85 -0.09 13.23
CA ALA A 526 31.78 1.23 13.86
C ALA A 526 31.39 1.13 15.34
N VAL A 527 30.42 0.27 15.68
CA VAL A 527 30.05 0.01 17.08
C VAL A 527 31.25 -0.50 17.88
N VAL A 528 32.01 -1.43 17.33
CA VAL A 528 33.26 -1.91 17.95
C VAL A 528 34.24 -0.76 18.18
N TYR A 529 34.44 0.12 17.22
CA TYR A 529 35.32 1.29 17.38
C TYR A 529 34.81 2.26 18.45
N LEU A 530 33.50 2.48 18.55
CA LEU A 530 32.90 3.29 19.62
C LEU A 530 33.12 2.67 21.01
N LEU A 531 33.01 1.33 21.12
CA LEU A 531 33.30 0.60 22.36
C LEU A 531 34.79 0.70 22.75
N GLN A 532 35.68 0.87 21.77
CA GLN A 532 37.13 1.10 21.98
C GLN A 532 37.46 2.59 22.20
N GLY A 533 36.49 3.50 22.16
CA GLY A 533 36.71 4.95 22.27
C GLY A 533 37.28 5.61 20.99
N ARG A 534 37.32 4.89 19.87
CA ARG A 534 37.86 5.33 18.56
C ARG A 534 36.77 6.03 17.73
N ASN A 535 36.25 7.14 18.26
CA ASN A 535 35.08 7.83 17.66
C ASN A 535 35.37 8.35 16.23
N ASP A 536 36.57 8.84 15.98
CA ASP A 536 36.95 9.42 14.67
C ASP A 536 36.96 8.38 13.56
N GLU A 537 37.24 7.12 13.87
CA GLU A 537 37.22 6.00 12.92
C GLU A 537 35.83 5.40 12.75
N ALA A 538 34.98 5.52 13.76
CA ALA A 538 33.59 5.06 13.69
C ALA A 538 32.71 5.97 12.81
N VAL A 539 32.93 7.29 12.85
CA VAL A 539 32.11 8.29 12.14
C VAL A 539 31.99 8.02 10.63
N PRO A 540 33.07 7.81 9.86
CA PRO A 540 32.95 7.53 8.42
C PRO A 540 32.26 6.22 8.13
N LEU A 541 32.45 5.17 8.95
CA LEU A 541 31.78 3.89 8.76
C LEU A 541 30.27 4.01 9.00
N LEU A 542 29.85 4.77 10.02
CA LEU A 542 28.44 5.05 10.29
C LEU A 542 27.78 5.86 9.18
N SER A 543 28.49 6.86 8.63
CA SER A 543 27.99 7.64 7.50
C SER A 543 27.76 6.74 6.29
N THR A 544 28.74 5.93 5.91
CA THR A 544 28.63 5.00 4.78
C THR A 544 27.53 3.95 5.01
N ALA A 545 27.44 3.38 6.20
CA ALA A 545 26.38 2.42 6.53
C ALA A 545 24.99 3.06 6.43
N GLY A 546 24.86 4.32 6.84
CA GLY A 546 23.63 5.09 6.69
C GLY A 546 23.26 5.34 5.23
N GLU A 547 24.21 5.73 4.39
CA GLU A 547 24.04 5.93 2.94
C GLU A 547 23.63 4.64 2.22
N MET A 548 24.11 3.50 2.71
CA MET A 548 23.74 2.16 2.21
C MET A 548 22.37 1.68 2.68
N GLY A 549 21.62 2.49 3.46
CA GLY A 549 20.26 2.18 3.89
C GLY A 549 20.14 1.69 5.34
N LEU A 550 21.22 1.61 6.10
CA LEU A 550 21.18 1.26 7.53
C LEU A 550 21.04 2.53 8.38
N TYR A 551 19.85 3.07 8.46
CA TYR A 551 19.55 4.44 8.91
C TYR A 551 19.80 4.72 10.38
N LYS A 552 19.70 3.72 11.24
CA LYS A 552 20.07 3.87 12.65
C LYS A 552 21.57 4.20 12.84
N ALA A 553 22.39 4.01 11.81
CA ALA A 553 23.77 4.47 11.82
C ALA A 553 23.86 6.00 12.03
N TYR A 554 22.91 6.79 11.52
CA TYR A 554 22.89 8.24 11.70
C TYR A 554 22.61 8.67 13.14
N ASN A 555 21.77 7.92 13.87
CA ASN A 555 21.54 8.21 15.29
C ASN A 555 22.80 7.97 16.12
N LEU A 556 23.51 6.88 15.83
CA LEU A 556 24.77 6.55 16.47
C LEU A 556 25.89 7.55 16.08
N LEU A 557 25.91 7.98 14.82
CA LEU A 557 26.82 9.01 14.30
C LEU A 557 26.65 10.34 15.04
N LYS A 558 25.41 10.75 15.30
CA LYS A 558 25.11 11.95 16.09
C LYS A 558 25.64 11.82 17.52
N GLN A 559 25.44 10.65 18.15
CA GLN A 559 25.98 10.38 19.49
C GLN A 559 27.51 10.37 19.51
N ALA A 560 28.14 9.78 18.49
CA ALA A 560 29.61 9.76 18.36
C ALA A 560 30.21 11.15 18.21
N LYS A 561 29.55 12.06 17.46
CA LYS A 561 29.97 13.46 17.29
C LYS A 561 29.75 14.31 18.55
N ASN A 562 28.73 14.01 19.35
CA ASN A 562 28.43 14.77 20.58
C ASN A 562 29.27 14.34 21.78
N ARG A 563 30.01 13.24 21.69
CA ARG A 563 30.95 12.76 22.74
C ARG A 563 32.38 13.34 22.59
N LYS A 564 32.58 14.28 21.66
CA LYS A 564 33.77 15.14 21.59
C LYS A 564 33.54 16.38 22.47
#